data_719bb4751dcd264e9f8bf97c23d71456
#
_entry.id   719bb4751dcd264e9f8bf97c23d71456
#
_cell.length_a   1.000
_cell.length_b   1.000
_cell.length_c   1.000
_cell.angle_alpha   90.00
_cell.angle_beta   90.00
_cell.angle_gamma   90.00
#
_symmetry.space_group_name_H-M   'P 1'
#
loop_
_entity.id
_entity.type
_entity.pdbx_description
1 polymer ?
#
loop_
_entity_poly.entity_id
_entity_poly.type
_entity_poly.pdbx_seq_one_letter_code
_entity_poly.pdbx_strand_id
1 'polypeptide(L)'
;MIPTRRQFLQSSAVLLAAPFILPSRVWSQSTAPSKRLTIGCIGMGKQMGGHLGGFINRDDVEVLAVCDVDTTRRLHAKKRVDDAYTKKAGETYRACDAYNDFREVIARKDIDAVIIATPDHWHAYIAIAAVRAGKDVYCEKPLTYNIHEAVELVKESRKAKRVFQTGSQQRSSKEFRVACELVRNGVLGRVNSVHVSFGDPATPYSQPAAEMEPGLDWDRWCGPGPLVAYSPFLCPRGLHTNFPDWRKTWEFGGGMITDWGAHHIDIAHWGLGMDGSGPVDIRAPKIGRAHV
;
A
#
# COMPACT_ATOMS: atom_id res chain seq x y z
N MET A 1 -8.13 62.09 -6.55
CA MET A 1 -8.95 61.97 -7.78
C MET A 1 -9.46 60.53 -7.85
N ILE A 2 -10.79 60.38 -7.88
CA ILE A 2 -11.46 59.08 -8.02
C ILE A 2 -11.40 58.71 -9.50
N PRO A 3 -10.90 57.50 -9.88
CA PRO A 3 -10.83 57.11 -11.28
C PRO A 3 -12.22 57.02 -11.91
N THR A 4 -12.35 57.47 -13.13
CA THR A 4 -13.61 57.37 -13.88
C THR A 4 -13.91 55.90 -14.25
N ARG A 5 -15.19 55.56 -14.48
CA ARG A 5 -15.62 54.21 -14.87
C ARG A 5 -14.85 53.65 -16.09
N ARG A 6 -14.50 54.54 -17.02
CA ARG A 6 -13.74 54.22 -18.23
C ARG A 6 -12.26 53.88 -17.90
N GLN A 7 -11.65 54.63 -16.97
CA GLN A 7 -10.27 54.37 -16.49
C GLN A 7 -10.20 53.06 -15.70
N PHE A 8 -11.23 52.77 -14.89
CA PHE A 8 -11.31 51.50 -14.17
C PHE A 8 -11.42 50.28 -15.12
N LEU A 9 -12.30 50.38 -16.15
CA LEU A 9 -12.45 49.32 -17.16
C LEU A 9 -11.18 49.13 -18.03
N GLN A 10 -10.48 50.23 -18.37
CA GLN A 10 -9.21 50.11 -19.10
C GLN A 10 -8.12 49.47 -18.24
N SER A 11 -8.01 49.79 -16.96
CA SER A 11 -7.04 49.15 -16.04
C SER A 11 -7.37 47.67 -15.80
N SER A 12 -8.66 47.31 -15.73
CA SER A 12 -9.10 45.92 -15.59
C SER A 12 -8.85 45.10 -16.84
N ALA A 13 -8.96 45.68 -18.04
CA ALA A 13 -8.67 45.00 -19.29
C ALA A 13 -7.16 44.69 -19.46
N VAL A 14 -6.28 45.58 -18.97
CA VAL A 14 -4.83 45.35 -18.97
C VAL A 14 -4.43 44.21 -18.00
N LEU A 15 -5.09 44.06 -16.85
CA LEU A 15 -4.89 42.96 -15.92
C LEU A 15 -5.34 41.62 -16.47
N LEU A 16 -6.39 41.60 -17.29
CA LEU A 16 -6.89 40.37 -17.97
C LEU A 16 -6.06 39.98 -19.20
N ALA A 17 -5.27 40.92 -19.77
CA ALA A 17 -4.41 40.71 -20.93
C ALA A 17 -2.94 40.44 -20.54
N ALA A 18 -2.60 40.41 -19.23
CA ALA A 18 -1.26 40.05 -18.80
C ALA A 18 -0.99 38.58 -19.17
N PRO A 19 0.06 38.26 -19.92
CA PRO A 19 0.38 36.88 -20.23
C PRO A 19 0.65 36.12 -18.92
N PHE A 20 -0.03 35.01 -18.74
CA PHE A 20 0.30 34.05 -17.68
C PHE A 20 1.67 33.48 -17.97
N ILE A 21 2.71 34.01 -17.32
CA ILE A 21 4.06 33.47 -17.44
C ILE A 21 4.14 32.26 -16.51
N LEU A 22 3.90 31.07 -17.07
CA LEU A 22 4.15 29.83 -16.36
C LEU A 22 5.68 29.57 -16.34
N PRO A 23 6.25 29.17 -15.20
CA PRO A 23 7.67 28.77 -15.14
C PRO A 23 7.98 27.74 -16.22
N SER A 24 9.14 27.86 -16.86
CA SER A 24 9.55 26.94 -17.95
C SER A 24 9.52 25.47 -17.56
N ARG A 25 9.72 25.15 -16.28
CA ARG A 25 9.60 23.80 -15.73
C ARG A 25 8.17 23.21 -15.81
N VAL A 26 7.12 24.04 -15.85
CA VAL A 26 5.74 23.57 -16.05
C VAL A 26 5.54 23.06 -17.49
N TRP A 27 6.25 23.65 -18.44
CA TRP A 27 6.23 23.25 -19.85
C TRP A 27 7.16 22.05 -20.14
N SER A 28 8.20 21.87 -19.33
CA SER A 28 9.20 20.80 -19.52
C SER A 28 8.80 19.49 -18.86
N GLN A 29 7.73 19.44 -18.06
CA GLN A 29 7.27 18.23 -17.40
C GLN A 29 6.36 17.43 -18.33
N SER A 30 6.56 16.11 -18.42
CA SER A 30 5.77 15.18 -19.22
C SER A 30 4.29 15.16 -18.82
N THR A 31 3.98 15.51 -17.55
CA THR A 31 2.62 15.57 -17.02
C THR A 31 2.37 16.88 -16.29
N ALA A 32 1.34 17.63 -16.72
CA ALA A 32 0.93 18.85 -16.03
C ALA A 32 0.60 18.57 -14.55
N PRO A 33 0.94 19.47 -13.59
CA PRO A 33 0.67 19.27 -12.17
C PRO A 33 -0.78 18.88 -11.86
N SER A 34 -1.75 19.49 -12.54
CA SER A 34 -3.18 19.20 -12.42
C SER A 34 -3.63 17.84 -12.96
N LYS A 35 -2.74 17.10 -13.62
CA LYS A 35 -2.99 15.75 -14.16
C LYS A 35 -2.22 14.66 -13.42
N ARG A 36 -1.47 15.03 -12.39
CA ARG A 36 -0.76 14.05 -11.56
C ARG A 36 -1.72 13.34 -10.66
N LEU A 37 -1.52 12.04 -10.50
CA LEU A 37 -2.23 11.26 -9.49
C LEU A 37 -1.66 11.60 -8.11
N THR A 38 -2.48 12.12 -7.22
CA THR A 38 -2.07 12.42 -5.85
C THR A 38 -2.30 11.23 -4.94
N ILE A 39 -1.29 10.85 -4.17
CA ILE A 39 -1.35 9.64 -3.35
C ILE A 39 -1.00 9.89 -1.88
N GLY A 40 -1.63 9.07 -1.02
CA GLY A 40 -1.26 8.89 0.38
C GLY A 40 -0.70 7.50 0.63
N CYS A 41 0.40 7.38 1.38
CA CYS A 41 1.04 6.11 1.71
C CYS A 41 0.80 5.76 3.17
N ILE A 42 0.26 4.57 3.46
CA ILE A 42 -0.14 4.12 4.80
C ILE A 42 0.63 2.85 5.17
N GLY A 43 1.33 2.88 6.30
CA GLY A 43 2.23 1.82 6.75
C GLY A 43 3.63 1.95 6.16
N MET A 44 4.50 2.76 6.81
CA MET A 44 5.84 3.11 6.30
C MET A 44 6.91 2.08 6.69
N GLY A 45 6.52 0.79 6.70
CA GLY A 45 7.44 -0.32 6.94
C GLY A 45 8.35 -0.64 5.75
N LYS A 46 9.03 -1.79 5.84
CA LYS A 46 10.02 -2.24 4.83
C LYS A 46 9.43 -2.31 3.41
N GLN A 47 8.23 -2.88 3.26
CA GLN A 47 7.56 -3.03 1.96
C GLN A 47 7.26 -1.67 1.31
N MET A 48 6.70 -0.74 2.08
CA MET A 48 6.42 0.60 1.59
C MET A 48 7.68 1.37 1.18
N GLY A 49 8.82 1.06 1.79
CA GLY A 49 10.09 1.70 1.44
C GLY A 49 10.45 1.56 -0.04
N GLY A 50 10.16 0.40 -0.64
CA GLY A 50 10.31 0.13 -2.08
C GLY A 50 9.27 0.87 -2.92
N HIS A 51 8.00 0.78 -2.54
CA HIS A 51 6.90 1.48 -3.23
C HIS A 51 7.10 2.99 -3.25
N LEU A 52 7.39 3.57 -2.08
CA LEU A 52 7.66 5.01 -1.97
C LEU A 52 8.80 5.44 -2.90
N GLY A 53 9.91 4.68 -2.94
CA GLY A 53 11.04 4.94 -3.84
C GLY A 53 10.64 4.92 -5.32
N GLY A 54 9.73 4.02 -5.69
CA GLY A 54 9.16 3.99 -7.04
C GLY A 54 8.31 5.22 -7.34
N PHE A 55 7.37 5.58 -6.46
CA PHE A 55 6.43 6.68 -6.69
C PHE A 55 7.08 8.05 -6.71
N ILE A 56 8.00 8.37 -5.79
CA ILE A 56 8.66 9.68 -5.73
C ILE A 56 9.52 9.99 -6.98
N ASN A 57 9.87 8.97 -7.76
CA ASN A 57 10.64 9.13 -9.00
C ASN A 57 9.77 9.29 -10.25
N ARG A 58 8.45 9.11 -10.15
CA ARG A 58 7.53 9.30 -11.27
C ARG A 58 7.16 10.78 -11.42
N ASP A 59 6.89 11.18 -12.67
CA ASP A 59 6.47 12.56 -12.99
C ASP A 59 4.95 12.71 -13.05
N ASP A 60 4.22 11.60 -13.13
CA ASP A 60 2.75 11.53 -13.17
C ASP A 60 2.10 11.25 -11.81
N VAL A 61 2.92 11.15 -10.74
CA VAL A 61 2.47 10.87 -9.36
C VAL A 61 3.03 11.93 -8.41
N GLU A 62 2.23 12.29 -7.41
CA GLU A 62 2.65 13.18 -6.33
C GLU A 62 2.24 12.60 -4.97
N VAL A 63 3.21 12.36 -4.08
CA VAL A 63 2.98 11.86 -2.72
C VAL A 63 2.72 13.03 -1.79
N LEU A 64 1.48 13.18 -1.32
CA LEU A 64 1.04 14.28 -0.47
C LEU A 64 0.98 13.93 1.03
N ALA A 65 0.93 12.65 1.35
CA ALA A 65 0.83 12.21 2.74
C ALA A 65 1.51 10.87 2.98
N VAL A 66 2.09 10.72 4.16
CA VAL A 66 2.60 9.46 4.70
C VAL A 66 2.00 9.21 6.08
N CYS A 67 1.70 7.97 6.40
CA CYS A 67 1.10 7.58 7.68
C CYS A 67 1.77 6.35 8.26
N ASP A 68 2.16 6.43 9.52
CA ASP A 68 2.62 5.28 10.32
C ASP A 68 2.43 5.59 11.80
N VAL A 69 2.11 4.58 12.59
CA VAL A 69 1.99 4.69 14.05
C VAL A 69 3.36 4.81 14.75
N ASP A 70 4.45 4.55 14.03
CA ASP A 70 5.83 4.79 14.48
C ASP A 70 6.30 6.16 13.99
N THR A 71 6.61 7.05 14.94
CA THR A 71 7.04 8.42 14.65
C THR A 71 8.31 8.47 13.79
N THR A 72 9.28 7.59 14.07
CA THR A 72 10.54 7.55 13.31
C THR A 72 10.29 7.18 11.86
N ARG A 73 9.45 6.16 11.60
CA ARG A 73 9.11 5.71 10.24
C ARG A 73 8.41 6.80 9.44
N ARG A 74 7.36 7.40 10.01
CA ARG A 74 6.59 8.43 9.28
C ARG A 74 7.40 9.69 9.00
N LEU A 75 8.22 10.15 9.96
CA LEU A 75 9.06 11.33 9.76
C LEU A 75 10.20 11.08 8.78
N HIS A 76 10.80 9.88 8.80
CA HIS A 76 11.77 9.48 7.79
C HIS A 76 11.16 9.43 6.39
N ALA A 77 9.97 8.87 6.25
CA ALA A 77 9.28 8.80 4.98
C ALA A 77 8.92 10.19 4.44
N LYS A 78 8.37 11.07 5.30
CA LYS A 78 8.13 12.48 4.96
C LYS A 78 9.41 13.15 4.45
N LYS A 79 10.51 13.01 5.18
CA LYS A 79 11.80 13.59 4.78
C LYS A 79 12.26 13.08 3.41
N ARG A 80 12.12 11.78 3.12
CA ARG A 80 12.46 11.20 1.81
C ARG A 80 11.65 11.83 0.67
N VAL A 81 10.36 12.09 0.88
CA VAL A 81 9.49 12.74 -0.11
C VAL A 81 9.94 14.20 -0.32
N ASP A 82 10.07 14.95 0.76
CA ASP A 82 10.45 16.36 0.73
C ASP A 82 11.83 16.56 0.07
N ASP A 83 12.83 15.74 0.42
CA ASP A 83 14.19 15.79 -0.17
C ASP A 83 14.15 15.49 -1.68
N ALA A 84 13.39 14.48 -2.10
CA ALA A 84 13.30 14.09 -3.50
C ALA A 84 12.65 15.19 -4.35
N TYR A 85 11.56 15.77 -3.85
CA TYR A 85 10.85 16.82 -4.58
C TYR A 85 11.58 18.17 -4.52
N THR A 86 12.27 18.49 -3.41
CA THR A 86 13.19 19.62 -3.33
C THR A 86 14.28 19.52 -4.43
N LYS A 87 14.87 18.31 -4.58
CA LYS A 87 15.86 18.07 -5.63
C LYS A 87 15.30 18.23 -7.03
N LYS A 88 14.05 17.76 -7.27
CA LYS A 88 13.38 17.90 -8.57
C LYS A 88 13.00 19.36 -8.86
N ALA A 89 12.53 20.09 -7.86
CA ALA A 89 12.04 21.45 -8.01
C ALA A 89 13.17 22.49 -8.08
N GLY A 90 14.32 22.20 -7.52
CA GLY A 90 15.43 23.16 -7.35
C GLY A 90 15.17 24.21 -6.25
N GLU A 91 14.12 24.03 -5.46
CA GLU A 91 13.72 24.86 -4.32
C GLU A 91 13.11 24.02 -3.21
N THR A 92 13.05 24.54 -1.99
CA THR A 92 12.52 23.79 -0.85
C THR A 92 11.06 23.38 -1.06
N TYR A 93 10.81 22.07 -1.03
CA TYR A 93 9.49 21.47 -1.09
C TYR A 93 9.08 20.95 0.29
N ARG A 94 7.87 21.27 0.75
CA ARG A 94 7.34 20.87 2.07
C ARG A 94 5.85 20.57 2.02
N ALA A 95 5.38 19.94 0.98
CA ALA A 95 3.94 19.65 0.81
C ALA A 95 3.53 18.24 1.26
N CYS A 96 4.49 17.38 1.64
CA CYS A 96 4.15 16.08 2.19
C CYS A 96 3.86 16.19 3.69
N ASP A 97 2.67 15.72 4.12
CA ASP A 97 2.28 15.68 5.53
C ASP A 97 2.51 14.29 6.15
N ALA A 98 2.72 14.25 7.47
CA ALA A 98 2.95 13.02 8.21
C ALA A 98 1.87 12.82 9.28
N TYR A 99 1.15 11.69 9.19
CA TYR A 99 0.01 11.38 10.06
C TYR A 99 0.26 10.13 10.92
N ASN A 100 -0.31 10.11 12.11
CA ASN A 100 -0.36 8.93 12.98
C ASN A 100 -1.61 8.10 12.72
N ASP A 101 -2.69 8.72 12.32
CA ASP A 101 -3.98 8.09 12.04
C ASP A 101 -4.25 8.08 10.53
N PHE A 102 -4.45 6.91 9.95
CA PHE A 102 -4.75 6.76 8.51
C PHE A 102 -6.06 7.46 8.11
N ARG A 103 -6.99 7.66 9.06
CA ARG A 103 -8.25 8.33 8.80
C ARG A 103 -8.04 9.78 8.36
N GLU A 104 -7.00 10.43 8.86
CA GLU A 104 -6.62 11.79 8.44
C GLU A 104 -6.17 11.80 6.97
N VAL A 105 -5.45 10.76 6.52
CA VAL A 105 -5.03 10.63 5.12
C VAL A 105 -6.23 10.42 4.19
N ILE A 106 -7.13 9.49 4.53
CA ILE A 106 -8.29 9.19 3.66
C ILE A 106 -9.35 10.29 3.66
N ALA A 107 -9.39 11.15 4.69
CA ALA A 107 -10.28 12.30 4.75
C ALA A 107 -9.85 13.46 3.83
N ARG A 108 -8.61 13.50 3.39
CA ARG A 108 -8.08 14.55 2.51
C ARG A 108 -8.73 14.49 1.13
N LYS A 109 -9.26 15.61 0.68
CA LYS A 109 -9.94 15.72 -0.64
C LYS A 109 -8.95 15.84 -1.80
N ASP A 110 -7.72 16.25 -1.52
CA ASP A 110 -6.63 16.41 -2.49
C ASP A 110 -5.83 15.12 -2.71
N ILE A 111 -6.21 14.01 -2.11
CA ILE A 111 -5.64 12.68 -2.34
C ILE A 111 -6.61 11.85 -3.17
N ASP A 112 -6.16 11.37 -4.33
CA ASP A 112 -6.94 10.54 -5.25
C ASP A 112 -6.90 9.07 -4.86
N ALA A 113 -5.72 8.57 -4.50
CA ALA A 113 -5.49 7.15 -4.21
C ALA A 113 -4.65 6.94 -2.95
N VAL A 114 -4.80 5.76 -2.34
CA VAL A 114 -3.96 5.34 -1.21
C VAL A 114 -3.23 4.03 -1.48
N ILE A 115 -2.01 3.97 -0.99
CA ILE A 115 -1.16 2.78 -1.02
C ILE A 115 -1.07 2.23 0.41
N ILE A 116 -1.49 0.99 0.62
CA ILE A 116 -1.59 0.36 1.94
C ILE A 116 -0.56 -0.77 2.03
N ALA A 117 0.36 -0.68 2.98
CA ALA A 117 1.38 -1.70 3.26
C ALA A 117 1.63 -1.83 4.78
N THR A 118 0.55 -1.88 5.53
CA THR A 118 0.50 -2.15 6.97
C THR A 118 0.71 -3.65 7.26
N PRO A 119 0.73 -4.12 8.52
CA PRO A 119 0.53 -5.53 8.84
C PRO A 119 -0.85 -6.04 8.37
N ASP A 120 -0.95 -7.36 8.14
CA ASP A 120 -2.09 -8.02 7.50
C ASP A 120 -3.45 -7.70 8.13
N HIS A 121 -3.51 -7.69 9.46
CA HIS A 121 -4.75 -7.45 10.22
C HIS A 121 -5.37 -6.05 10.00
N TRP A 122 -4.59 -5.12 9.45
CA TRP A 122 -5.07 -3.78 9.12
C TRP A 122 -5.56 -3.63 7.67
N HIS A 123 -5.15 -4.51 6.76
CA HIS A 123 -5.36 -4.33 5.31
C HIS A 123 -6.82 -4.11 4.95
N ALA A 124 -7.70 -5.05 5.32
CA ALA A 124 -9.11 -4.97 4.97
C ALA A 124 -9.80 -3.75 5.59
N TYR A 125 -9.50 -3.45 6.85
CA TYR A 125 -10.10 -2.34 7.57
C TYR A 125 -9.79 -0.99 6.91
N ILE A 126 -8.51 -0.74 6.61
CA ILE A 126 -8.08 0.50 5.95
C ILE A 126 -8.60 0.55 4.51
N ALA A 127 -8.51 -0.55 3.76
CA ALA A 127 -8.96 -0.61 2.37
C ALA A 127 -10.46 -0.34 2.23
N ILE A 128 -11.30 -0.95 3.09
CA ILE A 128 -12.76 -0.69 3.12
C ILE A 128 -13.05 0.77 3.45
N ALA A 129 -12.37 1.34 4.45
CA ALA A 129 -12.53 2.74 4.81
C ALA A 129 -12.14 3.68 3.66
N ALA A 130 -11.05 3.38 2.95
CA ALA A 130 -10.56 4.16 1.83
C ALA A 130 -11.52 4.15 0.63
N VAL A 131 -12.02 2.98 0.22
CA VAL A 131 -12.98 2.91 -0.90
C VAL A 131 -14.31 3.60 -0.55
N ARG A 132 -14.78 3.50 0.70
CA ARG A 132 -15.96 4.23 1.19
C ARG A 132 -15.76 5.74 1.17
N ALA A 133 -14.52 6.21 1.43
CA ALA A 133 -14.16 7.62 1.31
C ALA A 133 -13.93 8.08 -0.14
N GLY A 134 -14.14 7.21 -1.12
CA GLY A 134 -14.01 7.52 -2.54
C GLY A 134 -12.58 7.52 -3.05
N LYS A 135 -11.64 6.86 -2.38
CA LYS A 135 -10.25 6.71 -2.83
C LYS A 135 -10.08 5.49 -3.72
N ASP A 136 -9.22 5.60 -4.72
CA ASP A 136 -8.64 4.44 -5.37
C ASP A 136 -7.62 3.78 -4.43
N VAL A 137 -7.47 2.46 -4.51
CA VAL A 137 -6.69 1.69 -3.53
C VAL A 137 -5.74 0.72 -4.19
N TYR A 138 -4.49 0.79 -3.80
CA TYR A 138 -3.55 -0.33 -3.89
C TYR A 138 -3.33 -0.87 -2.47
N CYS A 139 -3.58 -2.15 -2.26
CA CYS A 139 -3.36 -2.79 -0.96
C CYS A 139 -2.45 -4.01 -1.10
N GLU A 140 -1.42 -4.08 -0.27
CA GLU A 140 -0.52 -5.23 -0.23
C GLU A 140 -1.26 -6.54 0.08
N LYS A 141 -0.69 -7.63 -0.33
CA LYS A 141 -1.13 -8.98 -0.01
C LYS A 141 -0.68 -9.38 1.42
N PRO A 142 -1.39 -10.29 2.10
CA PRO A 142 -2.74 -10.76 1.81
C PRO A 142 -3.78 -9.67 2.07
N LEU A 143 -4.82 -9.59 1.24
CA LEU A 143 -5.81 -8.48 1.32
C LEU A 143 -6.61 -8.49 2.61
N THR A 144 -6.81 -9.66 3.19
CA THR A 144 -7.72 -9.84 4.32
C THR A 144 -7.18 -10.88 5.28
N TYR A 145 -7.54 -10.74 6.54
CA TYR A 145 -7.18 -11.66 7.59
C TYR A 145 -8.13 -12.87 7.66
N ASN A 146 -9.39 -12.67 7.29
CA ASN A 146 -10.43 -13.71 7.33
C ASN A 146 -11.41 -13.60 6.16
N ILE A 147 -12.26 -14.63 5.98
CA ILE A 147 -13.23 -14.71 4.89
C ILE A 147 -14.30 -13.62 4.99
N HIS A 148 -14.73 -13.25 6.19
CA HIS A 148 -15.74 -12.19 6.37
C HIS A 148 -15.22 -10.84 5.83
N GLU A 149 -14.00 -10.49 6.16
CA GLU A 149 -13.34 -9.30 5.61
C GLU A 149 -13.27 -9.35 4.08
N ALA A 150 -12.96 -10.52 3.49
CA ALA A 150 -12.89 -10.68 2.05
C ALA A 150 -14.24 -10.40 1.38
N VAL A 151 -15.33 -10.94 1.94
CA VAL A 151 -16.69 -10.70 1.44
C VAL A 151 -17.06 -9.22 1.51
N GLU A 152 -16.81 -8.56 2.65
CA GLU A 152 -17.11 -7.14 2.83
C GLU A 152 -16.24 -6.26 1.93
N LEU A 153 -14.96 -6.56 1.77
CA LEU A 153 -14.06 -5.81 0.89
C LEU A 153 -14.52 -5.88 -0.57
N VAL A 154 -14.90 -7.06 -1.06
CA VAL A 154 -15.44 -7.23 -2.43
C VAL A 154 -16.74 -6.42 -2.60
N LYS A 155 -17.66 -6.51 -1.64
CA LYS A 155 -18.93 -5.78 -1.66
C LYS A 155 -18.72 -4.26 -1.71
N GLU A 156 -17.89 -3.73 -0.81
CA GLU A 156 -17.66 -2.29 -0.71
C GLU A 156 -16.87 -1.74 -1.92
N SER A 157 -15.88 -2.48 -2.41
CA SER A 157 -15.11 -2.09 -3.60
C SER A 157 -15.99 -2.01 -4.85
N ARG A 158 -16.89 -2.99 -5.05
CA ARG A 158 -17.86 -2.99 -6.16
C ARG A 158 -18.86 -1.83 -6.05
N LYS A 159 -19.35 -1.57 -4.83
CA LYS A 159 -20.29 -0.47 -4.56
C LYS A 159 -19.66 0.89 -4.81
N ALA A 160 -18.43 1.09 -4.39
CA ALA A 160 -17.71 2.35 -4.52
C ALA A 160 -17.31 2.68 -5.96
N LYS A 161 -17.25 1.70 -6.86
CA LYS A 161 -16.81 1.85 -8.27
C LYS A 161 -15.45 2.53 -8.37
N ARG A 162 -14.54 2.23 -7.44
CA ARG A 162 -13.17 2.73 -7.41
C ARG A 162 -12.21 1.70 -7.98
N VAL A 163 -11.07 2.16 -8.45
CA VAL A 163 -9.99 1.26 -8.84
C VAL A 163 -9.42 0.61 -7.59
N PHE A 164 -9.38 -0.71 -7.60
CA PHE A 164 -8.79 -1.49 -6.52
C PHE A 164 -7.79 -2.49 -7.09
N GLN A 165 -6.56 -2.43 -6.61
CA GLN A 165 -5.50 -3.35 -7.02
C GLN A 165 -4.86 -4.04 -5.82
N THR A 166 -4.73 -5.36 -5.92
CA THR A 166 -3.98 -6.19 -4.97
C THR A 166 -2.49 -6.13 -5.26
N GLY A 167 -1.68 -6.10 -4.20
CA GLY A 167 -0.21 -6.10 -4.26
C GLY A 167 0.39 -7.45 -4.66
N SER A 168 -0.14 -8.14 -5.68
CA SER A 168 0.41 -9.37 -6.24
C SER A 168 1.58 -9.08 -7.17
N GLN A 169 2.64 -8.49 -6.61
CA GLN A 169 3.77 -7.91 -7.36
C GLN A 169 4.51 -8.90 -8.26
N GLN A 170 4.51 -10.21 -7.94
CA GLN A 170 5.17 -11.23 -8.77
C GLN A 170 4.53 -11.35 -10.15
N ARG A 171 3.26 -11.00 -10.33
CA ARG A 171 2.61 -10.94 -11.65
C ARG A 171 3.21 -9.87 -12.57
N SER A 172 3.90 -8.88 -12.02
CA SER A 172 4.61 -7.84 -12.78
C SER A 172 6.07 -8.22 -13.10
N SER A 173 6.60 -9.33 -12.55
CA SER A 173 7.94 -9.82 -12.84
C SER A 173 7.97 -10.52 -14.20
N LYS A 174 8.99 -10.18 -15.01
CA LYS A 174 9.22 -10.78 -16.32
C LYS A 174 9.42 -12.31 -16.23
N GLU A 175 10.13 -12.75 -15.22
CA GLU A 175 10.50 -14.18 -15.02
C GLU A 175 9.24 -15.01 -14.77
N PHE A 176 8.38 -14.58 -13.86
CA PHE A 176 7.11 -15.27 -13.58
C PHE A 176 6.16 -15.22 -14.77
N ARG A 177 6.07 -14.07 -15.46
CA ARG A 177 5.25 -13.94 -16.67
C ARG A 177 5.69 -14.95 -17.74
N VAL A 178 6.98 -14.98 -18.06
CA VAL A 178 7.51 -15.90 -19.08
C VAL A 178 7.28 -17.35 -18.67
N ALA A 179 7.51 -17.72 -17.41
CA ALA A 179 7.26 -19.07 -16.94
C ALA A 179 5.78 -19.46 -17.08
N CYS A 180 4.86 -18.60 -16.67
CA CYS A 180 3.42 -18.85 -16.83
C CYS A 180 3.00 -18.92 -18.29
N GLU A 181 3.53 -18.06 -19.19
CA GLU A 181 3.28 -18.09 -20.62
C GLU A 181 3.75 -19.43 -21.24
N LEU A 182 4.93 -19.91 -20.89
CA LEU A 182 5.44 -21.21 -21.37
C LEU A 182 4.53 -22.37 -20.97
N VAL A 183 4.06 -22.39 -19.71
CA VAL A 183 3.13 -23.43 -19.22
C VAL A 183 1.81 -23.36 -20.00
N ARG A 184 1.21 -22.16 -20.12
CA ARG A 184 -0.08 -21.94 -20.79
C ARG A 184 -0.05 -22.22 -22.29
N ASN A 185 1.11 -22.04 -22.92
CA ASN A 185 1.34 -22.36 -24.32
C ASN A 185 1.69 -23.83 -24.58
N GLY A 186 1.60 -24.67 -23.54
CA GLY A 186 1.77 -26.11 -23.67
C GLY A 186 3.21 -26.63 -23.81
N VAL A 187 4.22 -25.78 -23.53
CA VAL A 187 5.64 -26.20 -23.67
C VAL A 187 5.97 -27.38 -22.75
N LEU A 188 5.32 -27.48 -21.58
CA LEU A 188 5.46 -28.60 -20.67
C LEU A 188 4.50 -29.77 -20.97
N GLY A 189 3.68 -29.66 -22.03
CA GLY A 189 2.60 -30.59 -22.29
C GLY A 189 1.51 -30.52 -21.21
N ARG A 190 0.84 -31.64 -20.94
CA ARG A 190 -0.20 -31.73 -19.93
C ARG A 190 0.40 -31.63 -18.52
N VAL A 191 0.04 -30.58 -17.76
CA VAL A 191 0.40 -30.45 -16.34
C VAL A 191 -0.50 -31.37 -15.50
N ASN A 192 0.07 -32.35 -14.83
CA ASN A 192 -0.67 -33.30 -13.99
C ASN A 192 -0.68 -32.90 -12.50
N SER A 193 0.37 -32.21 -12.04
CA SER A 193 0.48 -31.75 -10.66
C SER A 193 1.35 -30.51 -10.56
N VAL A 194 1.11 -29.70 -9.53
CA VAL A 194 1.93 -28.58 -9.13
C VAL A 194 2.24 -28.70 -7.65
N HIS A 195 3.49 -28.56 -7.28
CA HIS A 195 3.94 -28.57 -5.90
C HIS A 195 4.31 -27.16 -5.48
N VAL A 196 3.71 -26.68 -4.39
CA VAL A 196 3.96 -25.34 -3.84
C VAL A 196 4.43 -25.48 -2.40
N SER A 197 5.53 -24.79 -2.05
CA SER A 197 6.10 -24.79 -0.70
C SER A 197 6.33 -23.35 -0.22
N PHE A 198 5.97 -23.04 1.02
CA PHE A 198 6.03 -21.67 1.56
C PHE A 198 6.33 -21.56 3.07
N GLY A 199 6.64 -22.64 3.77
CA GLY A 199 7.07 -22.63 5.18
C GLY A 199 5.93 -22.80 6.19
N ASP A 200 6.18 -22.39 7.44
CA ASP A 200 5.41 -22.78 8.61
C ASP A 200 4.10 -22.00 8.80
N PRO A 201 3.08 -22.60 9.45
CA PRO A 201 1.84 -21.90 9.82
C PRO A 201 2.09 -20.84 10.90
N ALA A 202 1.09 -19.98 11.11
CA ALA A 202 1.10 -19.07 12.25
C ALA A 202 0.95 -19.83 13.57
N THR A 203 1.53 -19.26 14.61
CA THR A 203 1.43 -19.76 15.99
C THR A 203 0.77 -18.69 16.89
N PRO A 204 0.13 -19.08 17.99
CA PRO A 204 -0.37 -18.11 18.96
C PRO A 204 0.74 -17.21 19.50
N TYR A 205 0.38 -15.98 19.88
CA TYR A 205 1.30 -15.05 20.47
C TYR A 205 1.94 -15.61 21.77
N SER A 206 3.25 -15.65 21.78
CA SER A 206 4.03 -16.16 22.92
C SER A 206 5.32 -15.38 23.19
N GLN A 207 5.45 -14.20 22.59
CA GLN A 207 6.66 -13.40 22.70
C GLN A 207 6.79 -12.76 24.08
N PRO A 208 8.01 -12.60 24.61
CA PRO A 208 8.21 -11.92 25.90
C PRO A 208 7.79 -10.45 25.79
N ALA A 209 7.11 -9.98 26.83
CA ALA A 209 6.78 -8.57 26.98
C ALA A 209 8.06 -7.74 27.15
N ALA A 210 8.07 -6.57 26.53
CA ALA A 210 9.14 -5.59 26.69
C ALA A 210 8.53 -4.22 27.06
N GLU A 211 9.35 -3.36 27.64
CA GLU A 211 8.98 -1.97 27.82
C GLU A 211 8.82 -1.29 26.47
N MET A 212 7.72 -0.55 26.34
CA MET A 212 7.43 0.13 25.07
C MET A 212 8.30 1.39 24.94
N GLU A 213 9.06 1.46 23.86
CA GLU A 213 9.84 2.63 23.53
C GLU A 213 8.94 3.82 23.13
N PRO A 214 9.31 5.06 23.52
CA PRO A 214 8.56 6.24 23.11
C PRO A 214 8.47 6.41 21.58
N GLY A 215 7.33 6.93 21.12
CA GLY A 215 7.11 7.24 19.71
C GLY A 215 6.50 6.13 18.87
N LEU A 216 5.97 5.07 19.50
CA LEU A 216 5.09 4.07 18.89
C LEU A 216 3.71 4.15 19.54
N ASP A 217 2.67 4.30 18.74
CA ASP A 217 1.27 4.18 19.17
C ASP A 217 0.88 2.70 19.10
N TRP A 218 1.13 1.99 20.20
CA TRP A 218 0.94 0.53 20.26
C TRP A 218 -0.53 0.11 20.17
N ASP A 219 -1.41 0.86 20.79
CA ASP A 219 -2.86 0.62 20.71
C ASP A 219 -3.33 0.65 19.25
N ARG A 220 -2.94 1.68 18.51
CA ARG A 220 -3.23 1.74 17.06
C ARG A 220 -2.46 0.72 16.25
N TRP A 221 -1.28 0.29 16.68
CA TRP A 221 -0.60 -0.79 15.97
C TRP A 221 -1.38 -2.10 16.10
N CYS A 222 -1.85 -2.46 17.29
CA CYS A 222 -2.71 -3.64 17.52
C CYS A 222 -4.06 -3.50 16.79
N GLY A 223 -4.68 -2.34 16.86
CA GLY A 223 -5.87 -1.96 16.10
C GLY A 223 -7.02 -2.96 16.17
N PRO A 224 -7.44 -3.56 15.04
CA PRO A 224 -8.50 -4.55 15.02
C PRO A 224 -8.11 -5.91 15.62
N GLY A 225 -6.82 -6.15 15.84
CA GLY A 225 -6.32 -7.31 16.57
C GLY A 225 -6.46 -7.15 18.08
N PRO A 226 -6.16 -8.19 18.88
CA PRO A 226 -6.17 -8.10 20.34
C PRO A 226 -5.05 -7.18 20.84
N LEU A 227 -5.33 -6.42 21.89
CA LEU A 227 -4.29 -5.67 22.58
C LEU A 227 -3.42 -6.63 23.40
N VAL A 228 -2.22 -6.88 22.92
CA VAL A 228 -1.22 -7.71 23.60
C VAL A 228 -0.10 -6.84 24.18
N ALA A 229 0.71 -7.41 25.08
CA ALA A 229 1.90 -6.74 25.55
C ALA A 229 2.86 -6.41 24.39
N TYR A 230 3.54 -5.27 24.47
CA TYR A 230 4.51 -4.90 23.45
C TYR A 230 5.67 -5.90 23.38
N SER A 231 6.07 -6.23 22.16
CA SER A 231 7.29 -6.99 21.90
C SER A 231 7.99 -6.45 20.65
N PRO A 232 9.31 -6.19 20.69
CA PRO A 232 10.07 -5.77 19.53
C PRO A 232 10.16 -6.85 18.42
N PHE A 233 9.85 -8.11 18.73
CA PHE A 233 9.73 -9.17 17.73
C PHE A 233 8.49 -8.99 16.86
N LEU A 234 7.37 -8.52 17.44
CA LEU A 234 6.16 -8.18 16.69
C LEU A 234 6.35 -6.90 15.87
N CYS A 235 6.82 -5.85 16.52
CA CYS A 235 6.99 -4.54 15.89
C CYS A 235 8.32 -3.91 16.37
N PRO A 236 9.44 -4.19 15.69
CA PRO A 236 10.69 -3.48 15.97
C PRO A 236 10.51 -1.99 15.70
N ARG A 237 11.09 -1.16 16.56
CA ARG A 237 11.02 0.29 16.46
C ARG A 237 11.82 0.84 15.27
N GLY A 238 11.34 1.92 14.72
CA GLY A 238 12.05 2.71 13.72
C GLY A 238 12.37 1.96 12.43
N LEU A 239 13.50 2.29 11.84
CA LEU A 239 13.96 1.72 10.57
C LEU A 239 14.72 0.42 10.82
N HIS A 240 14.29 -0.65 10.19
CA HIS A 240 14.93 -1.96 10.29
C HIS A 240 14.85 -2.71 8.95
N THR A 241 15.71 -3.70 8.78
CA THR A 241 15.74 -4.58 7.60
C THR A 241 15.06 -5.92 7.83
N ASN A 242 14.68 -6.23 9.07
CA ASN A 242 14.09 -7.50 9.47
C ASN A 242 12.67 -7.65 8.92
N PHE A 243 12.21 -8.89 8.86
CA PHE A 243 10.81 -9.25 8.70
C PHE A 243 10.25 -9.56 10.09
N PRO A 244 9.39 -8.70 10.65
CA PRO A 244 8.87 -8.87 12.00
C PRO A 244 7.96 -10.10 12.14
N ASP A 245 7.91 -10.67 13.35
CA ASP A 245 7.22 -11.93 13.62
C ASP A 245 5.68 -11.81 13.66
N TRP A 246 5.11 -10.61 13.54
CA TRP A 246 3.66 -10.49 13.39
C TRP A 246 3.11 -11.34 12.24
N ARG A 247 3.92 -11.59 11.20
CA ARG A 247 3.56 -12.47 10.06
C ARG A 247 3.31 -13.90 10.47
N LYS A 248 4.01 -14.36 11.51
CA LYS A 248 3.94 -15.73 12.05
C LYS A 248 3.07 -15.81 13.29
N THR A 249 2.52 -14.69 13.74
CA THR A 249 1.71 -14.60 14.95
C THR A 249 0.24 -14.61 14.57
N TRP A 250 -0.52 -15.58 15.06
CA TRP A 250 -1.91 -15.83 14.69
C TRP A 250 -2.81 -14.60 14.85
N GLU A 251 -2.58 -13.79 15.86
CA GLU A 251 -3.39 -12.60 16.16
C GLU A 251 -3.23 -11.48 15.12
N PHE A 252 -2.17 -11.50 14.31
CA PHE A 252 -1.81 -10.39 13.42
C PHE A 252 -1.53 -10.80 11.97
N GLY A 253 -1.30 -12.10 11.71
CA GLY A 253 -1.04 -12.63 10.38
C GLY A 253 -1.38 -14.12 10.28
N GLY A 254 -1.51 -14.65 9.07
CA GLY A 254 -1.88 -16.04 8.81
C GLY A 254 -0.70 -17.01 8.63
N GLY A 255 0.52 -16.61 8.99
CA GLY A 255 1.73 -17.40 8.76
C GLY A 255 2.18 -17.42 7.31
N MET A 256 3.06 -18.35 6.97
CA MET A 256 3.65 -18.38 5.64
C MET A 256 2.65 -18.74 4.54
N ILE A 257 1.54 -19.39 4.85
CA ILE A 257 0.49 -19.67 3.85
C ILE A 257 -0.16 -18.39 3.31
N THR A 258 -0.38 -17.38 4.15
CA THR A 258 -0.95 -16.10 3.73
C THR A 258 0.12 -15.12 3.26
N ASP A 259 1.34 -15.21 3.78
CA ASP A 259 2.45 -14.34 3.36
C ASP A 259 3.04 -14.81 2.02
N TRP A 260 3.77 -15.93 1.98
CA TRP A 260 4.39 -16.46 0.76
C TRP A 260 3.45 -17.30 -0.09
N GLY A 261 2.50 -18.00 0.56
CA GLY A 261 1.49 -18.79 -0.15
C GLY A 261 0.63 -17.92 -1.05
N ALA A 262 0.29 -16.69 -0.64
CA ALA A 262 -0.41 -15.73 -1.49
C ALA A 262 0.31 -15.46 -2.82
N HIS A 263 1.64 -15.47 -2.84
CA HIS A 263 2.41 -15.35 -4.07
C HIS A 263 2.49 -16.66 -4.85
N HIS A 264 2.88 -17.74 -4.20
CA HIS A 264 3.20 -19.00 -4.88
C HIS A 264 1.95 -19.70 -5.41
N ILE A 265 0.83 -19.67 -4.65
CA ILE A 265 -0.45 -20.22 -5.11
C ILE A 265 -1.01 -19.38 -6.24
N ASP A 266 -0.88 -18.05 -6.17
CA ASP A 266 -1.29 -17.13 -7.22
C ASP A 266 -0.55 -17.40 -8.55
N ILE A 267 0.77 -17.64 -8.50
CA ILE A 267 1.55 -17.98 -9.69
C ILE A 267 1.15 -19.35 -10.26
N ALA A 268 0.87 -20.33 -9.40
CA ALA A 268 0.37 -21.64 -9.83
C ALA A 268 -0.99 -21.50 -10.57
N HIS A 269 -1.94 -20.73 -10.02
CA HIS A 269 -3.21 -20.42 -10.66
C HIS A 269 -3.03 -19.73 -12.00
N TRP A 270 -2.16 -18.73 -12.06
CA TRP A 270 -1.85 -18.01 -13.29
C TRP A 270 -1.26 -18.92 -14.37
N GLY A 271 -0.25 -19.74 -14.00
CA GLY A 271 0.34 -20.70 -14.92
C GLY A 271 -0.64 -21.74 -15.47
N LEU A 272 -1.59 -22.18 -14.63
CA LEU A 272 -2.66 -23.12 -15.02
C LEU A 272 -3.81 -22.46 -15.79
N GLY A 273 -3.84 -21.12 -15.92
CA GLY A 273 -4.94 -20.39 -16.56
C GLY A 273 -6.24 -20.41 -15.73
N MET A 274 -6.14 -20.51 -14.41
CA MET A 274 -7.28 -20.66 -13.48
C MET A 274 -7.64 -19.38 -12.74
N ASP A 275 -7.35 -18.21 -13.29
CA ASP A 275 -7.63 -16.92 -12.65
C ASP A 275 -9.11 -16.68 -12.36
N GLY A 276 -10.01 -17.26 -13.13
CA GLY A 276 -11.47 -17.13 -12.96
C GLY A 276 -12.13 -18.29 -12.17
N SER A 277 -11.33 -19.19 -11.59
CA SER A 277 -11.81 -20.38 -10.89
C SER A 277 -11.02 -20.64 -9.60
N GLY A 278 -11.38 -21.71 -8.91
CA GLY A 278 -10.67 -22.17 -7.71
C GLY A 278 -10.64 -23.70 -7.63
N PRO A 279 -10.07 -24.26 -6.57
CA PRO A 279 -10.06 -25.71 -6.36
C PRO A 279 -11.50 -26.25 -6.25
N VAL A 280 -11.76 -27.37 -6.91
CA VAL A 280 -13.06 -28.07 -6.86
C VAL A 280 -13.13 -29.13 -5.75
N ASP A 281 -11.98 -29.54 -5.24
CA ASP A 281 -11.85 -30.49 -4.12
C ASP A 281 -10.61 -30.07 -3.29
N ILE A 282 -10.80 -29.96 -1.97
CA ILE A 282 -9.74 -29.61 -1.01
C ILE A 282 -9.64 -30.76 0.00
N ARG A 283 -8.50 -31.45 0.00
CA ARG A 283 -8.23 -32.53 0.95
C ARG A 283 -7.07 -32.16 1.84
N ALA A 284 -7.32 -32.06 3.14
CA ALA A 284 -6.24 -31.99 4.10
C ALA A 284 -5.48 -33.31 4.11
N PRO A 285 -4.13 -33.29 4.10
CA PRO A 285 -3.38 -34.51 4.35
C PRO A 285 -3.75 -35.04 5.75
N LYS A 286 -3.72 -36.38 5.92
CA LYS A 286 -3.80 -36.95 7.27
C LYS A 286 -2.57 -36.44 8.03
N ILE A 287 -2.81 -35.47 8.89
CA ILE A 287 -1.76 -34.95 9.79
C ILE A 287 -1.41 -36.11 10.72
N GLY A 288 -0.22 -36.69 10.55
CA GLY A 288 0.33 -37.58 11.53
C GLY A 288 0.32 -36.86 12.89
N ARG A 289 0.05 -37.57 13.97
CA ARG A 289 0.06 -36.98 15.32
C ARG A 289 1.34 -36.16 15.46
N ALA A 290 1.21 -34.86 15.66
CA ALA A 290 2.33 -34.06 16.08
C ALA A 290 2.89 -34.72 17.35
N HIS A 291 4.13 -35.13 17.32
CA HIS A 291 4.82 -35.50 18.53
C HIS A 291 4.94 -34.23 19.36
N VAL A 292 4.13 -34.12 20.41
CA VAL A 292 4.23 -33.12 21.46
C VAL A 292 5.48 -33.46 22.29
#